data_bd6f80b44fc0071caee41853135de47c
#
_entry.id   bd6f80b44fc0071caee41853135de47c
#
_cell.length_a   1.000
_cell.length_b   1.000
_cell.length_c   1.000
_cell.angle_alpha   90.00
_cell.angle_beta   90.00
_cell.angle_gamma   90.00
#
_symmetry.space_group_name_H-M   'P 1'
#
loop_
_entity.id
_entity.type
_entity.pdbx_description
1 polymer ?
#
loop_
_entity_poly.entity_id
_entity_poly.type
_entity_poly.pdbx_seq_one_letter_code
_entity_poly.pdbx_strand_id
1 'polypeptide(L)'
;YLQGGYYNDNTSIKLITFAGKERTYHAWNYASKEEMERYGRRYNSCGFMYATDRDGHVYNKEYYKDDNGEKHYLTDEGGALHFYDDQTDNYTQKNYQLLFNHNFTSQWNLNIGLHYTKGDGYYQEYKGERSLTEYGMSPFEYNGGKVEVSDLIRKKAMDNWFGGGIFSVSYKADRLHASLGGALNRYDGDHFGKVLWVKNYIGELNPDHDYYRNNATKNDGNIYLKVNYELVSGLSAYLDLQYRHINYKINGLNDKYNWTAATPGMQKLDIDEDFDFFN
;
A
#
# COMPACT_ATOMS: atom_id res chain seq x y z
N TYR A 1 -11.59 17.05 9.44
CA TYR A 1 -12.57 16.31 10.23
C TYR A 1 -13.86 17.09 10.38
N LEU A 2 -14.98 16.48 10.04
CA LEU A 2 -16.32 17.00 10.27
C LEU A 2 -17.19 15.86 10.83
N GLN A 3 -18.04 16.19 11.84
CA GLN A 3 -19.00 15.27 12.39
C GLN A 3 -20.33 16.00 12.60
N GLY A 4 -21.43 15.36 12.19
CA GLY A 4 -22.79 15.76 12.52
C GLY A 4 -23.57 14.61 13.12
N GLY A 5 -24.56 14.89 13.94
CA GLY A 5 -25.34 13.83 14.55
C GLY A 5 -26.75 14.30 14.93
N TYR A 6 -27.68 13.35 14.87
CA TYR A 6 -29.03 13.45 15.41
C TYR A 6 -29.23 12.39 16.49
N TYR A 7 -29.80 12.78 17.59
CA TYR A 7 -30.02 11.92 18.77
C TYR A 7 -31.38 12.19 19.38
N ASN A 8 -32.06 11.12 19.67
CA ASN A 8 -33.23 11.13 20.57
C ASN A 8 -33.14 9.90 21.48
N ASP A 9 -34.21 9.66 22.30
CA ASP A 9 -34.21 8.59 23.31
C ASP A 9 -33.94 7.20 22.74
N ASN A 10 -34.33 6.94 21.49
CA ASN A 10 -34.25 5.61 20.87
C ASN A 10 -33.34 5.55 19.65
N THR A 11 -33.01 6.68 19.07
CA THR A 11 -32.29 6.72 17.76
C THR A 11 -31.08 7.62 17.79
N SER A 12 -29.97 7.15 17.25
CA SER A 12 -28.85 7.99 16.90
C SER A 12 -28.44 7.81 15.44
N ILE A 13 -28.19 8.94 14.78
CA ILE A 13 -27.62 8.98 13.44
C ILE A 13 -26.38 9.84 13.52
N LYS A 14 -25.23 9.34 13.03
CA LYS A 14 -23.98 10.08 13.04
C LYS A 14 -23.32 10.01 11.67
N LEU A 15 -23.01 11.18 11.10
CA LEU A 15 -22.17 11.32 9.91
C LEU A 15 -20.79 11.77 10.34
N ILE A 16 -19.76 11.08 9.88
CA ILE A 16 -18.36 11.40 10.14
C ILE A 16 -17.63 11.46 8.79
N THR A 17 -16.86 12.50 8.58
CA THR A 17 -15.93 12.58 7.45
C THR A 17 -14.60 13.16 7.90
N PHE A 18 -13.51 12.58 7.37
CA PHE A 18 -12.17 13.07 7.59
C PHE A 18 -11.30 12.75 6.40
N ALA A 19 -10.31 13.61 6.18
CA ALA A 19 -9.32 13.42 5.14
C ALA A 19 -7.92 13.73 5.69
N GLY A 20 -6.94 13.05 5.14
CA GLY A 20 -5.53 13.26 5.42
C GLY A 20 -4.71 13.19 4.14
N LYS A 21 -3.61 13.93 4.14
CA LYS A 21 -2.55 13.82 3.15
C LYS A 21 -1.23 13.71 3.88
N GLU A 22 -0.42 12.75 3.47
CA GLU A 22 0.93 12.59 3.98
C GLU A 22 1.95 12.61 2.84
N ARG A 23 3.15 13.03 3.18
CA ARG A 23 4.35 12.89 2.35
C ARG A 23 5.51 12.57 3.27
N THR A 24 6.06 11.39 3.11
CA THR A 24 7.15 10.89 3.94
C THR A 24 8.33 10.47 3.07
N TYR A 25 9.54 10.72 3.52
CA TYR A 25 10.74 10.20 2.87
C TYR A 25 10.87 8.71 3.16
N HIS A 26 11.27 7.90 2.16
CA HIS A 26 11.43 6.46 2.35
C HIS A 26 12.50 6.15 3.39
N ALA A 27 12.19 5.21 4.27
CA ALA A 27 13.10 4.67 5.26
C ALA A 27 12.93 3.14 5.34
N TRP A 28 12.93 2.48 4.18
CA TRP A 28 12.66 1.04 4.05
C TRP A 28 13.87 0.17 4.37
N ASN A 29 15.07 0.77 4.29
CA ASN A 29 16.31 0.09 4.60
C ASN A 29 16.65 0.32 6.06
N TYR A 30 17.17 -0.71 6.70
CA TYR A 30 17.80 -0.54 8.01
C TYR A 30 19.25 -0.06 7.83
N ALA A 31 19.76 0.70 8.78
CA ALA A 31 21.17 1.05 8.86
C ALA A 31 21.91 0.03 9.71
N SER A 32 23.02 -0.47 9.22
CA SER A 32 23.94 -1.31 9.98
C SER A 32 24.62 -0.50 11.10
N LYS A 33 25.21 -1.20 12.07
CA LYS A 33 26.00 -0.55 13.14
C LYS A 33 27.16 0.26 12.53
N GLU A 34 27.85 -0.29 11.53
CA GLU A 34 28.96 0.37 10.83
C GLU A 34 28.49 1.67 10.13
N GLU A 35 27.37 1.63 9.42
CA GLU A 35 26.80 2.82 8.77
C GLU A 35 26.37 3.88 9.79
N MET A 36 25.78 3.48 10.92
CA MET A 36 25.42 4.42 11.99
C MET A 36 26.64 5.05 12.66
N GLU A 37 27.72 4.30 12.85
CA GLU A 37 28.99 4.82 13.39
C GLU A 37 29.66 5.80 12.41
N ARG A 38 29.60 5.52 11.11
CA ARG A 38 30.21 6.33 10.04
C ARG A 38 29.40 7.58 9.69
N TYR A 39 28.11 7.44 9.47
CA TYR A 39 27.23 8.49 8.94
C TYR A 39 26.29 9.09 9.98
N GLY A 40 26.30 8.54 11.18
CA GLY A 40 25.43 8.98 12.29
C GLY A 40 24.06 8.29 12.28
N ARG A 41 23.33 8.48 13.38
CA ARG A 41 22.04 7.83 13.64
C ARG A 41 20.88 8.24 12.73
N ARG A 42 21.07 9.26 11.89
CA ARG A 42 20.08 9.73 10.92
C ARG A 42 20.34 9.21 9.52
N TYR A 43 21.37 8.40 9.35
CA TYR A 43 21.67 7.82 8.05
C TYR A 43 20.51 6.98 7.53
N ASN A 44 20.22 7.14 6.25
CA ASN A 44 19.18 6.43 5.53
C ASN A 44 19.67 6.21 4.10
N SER A 45 19.90 4.97 3.71
CA SER A 45 20.39 4.62 2.38
C SER A 45 19.33 4.69 1.28
N CYS A 46 18.05 4.90 1.63
CA CYS A 46 17.01 5.11 0.62
C CYS A 46 17.30 6.35 -0.21
N GLY A 47 17.13 6.24 -1.52
CA GLY A 47 17.39 7.36 -2.44
C GLY A 47 18.86 7.61 -2.76
N PHE A 48 19.81 6.80 -2.28
CA PHE A 48 21.20 6.93 -2.70
C PHE A 48 21.31 6.85 -4.23
N MET A 49 21.99 7.84 -4.82
CA MET A 49 22.19 7.95 -6.26
C MET A 49 23.62 7.61 -6.64
N TYR A 50 24.57 8.32 -6.09
CA TYR A 50 25.99 8.17 -6.32
C TYR A 50 26.81 8.83 -5.20
N ALA A 51 28.09 8.54 -5.17
CA ALA A 51 29.05 9.27 -4.34
C ALA A 51 30.08 9.96 -5.22
N THR A 52 30.72 10.99 -4.68
CA THR A 52 31.87 11.64 -5.31
C THR A 52 33.08 11.57 -4.42
N ASP A 53 34.28 11.49 -4.99
CA ASP A 53 35.49 11.74 -4.27
C ASP A 53 35.72 13.27 -4.09
N ARG A 54 36.86 13.65 -3.46
CA ARG A 54 37.22 15.04 -3.25
C ARG A 54 37.45 15.82 -4.56
N ASP A 55 37.84 15.13 -5.62
CA ASP A 55 38.16 15.71 -6.93
C ASP A 55 36.93 15.74 -7.85
N GLY A 56 35.78 15.20 -7.38
CA GLY A 56 34.50 15.22 -8.11
C GLY A 56 34.28 14.03 -9.04
N HIS A 57 35.11 12.99 -8.99
CA HIS A 57 34.83 11.77 -9.75
C HIS A 57 33.63 11.03 -9.14
N VAL A 58 32.79 10.47 -10.00
CA VAL A 58 31.53 9.85 -9.63
C VAL A 58 31.68 8.34 -9.47
N TYR A 59 31.14 7.82 -8.38
CA TYR A 59 31.09 6.39 -8.06
C TYR A 59 29.64 5.97 -7.79
N ASN A 60 29.27 4.77 -8.23
CA ASN A 60 27.94 4.19 -8.00
C ASN A 60 27.79 3.50 -6.62
N LYS A 61 28.84 3.60 -5.78
CA LYS A 61 28.89 3.08 -4.39
C LYS A 61 29.52 4.11 -3.48
N GLU A 62 29.29 3.96 -2.19
CA GLU A 62 29.85 4.80 -1.12
C GLU A 62 31.36 4.58 -0.90
N TYR A 63 31.90 3.52 -1.50
CA TYR A 63 33.29 3.11 -1.37
C TYR A 63 33.83 2.52 -2.68
N TYR A 64 35.13 2.55 -2.83
CA TYR A 64 35.86 1.72 -3.80
C TYR A 64 36.67 0.63 -3.07
N LYS A 65 37.14 -0.35 -3.80
CA LYS A 65 38.05 -1.37 -3.28
C LYS A 65 39.41 -1.19 -3.95
N ASP A 66 40.47 -1.29 -3.15
CA ASP A 66 41.83 -1.34 -3.66
C ASP A 66 42.19 -2.72 -4.23
N ASP A 67 43.42 -2.87 -4.69
CA ASP A 67 43.95 -4.12 -5.30
C ASP A 67 43.97 -5.28 -4.28
N ASN A 68 43.97 -5.01 -2.99
CA ASN A 68 43.92 -6.00 -1.91
C ASN A 68 42.46 -6.36 -1.52
N GLY A 69 41.47 -5.67 -2.09
CA GLY A 69 40.07 -5.84 -1.79
C GLY A 69 39.59 -5.10 -0.54
N GLU A 70 40.42 -4.23 0.04
CA GLU A 70 40.07 -3.37 1.17
C GLU A 70 39.13 -2.24 0.72
N LYS A 71 38.12 -1.93 1.55
CA LYS A 71 37.14 -0.87 1.27
C LYS A 71 37.66 0.48 1.73
N HIS A 72 37.66 1.44 0.82
CA HIS A 72 37.96 2.84 1.07
C HIS A 72 36.70 3.67 0.88
N TYR A 73 36.17 4.22 1.98
CA TYR A 73 34.95 5.01 1.93
C TYR A 73 35.23 6.43 1.46
N LEU A 74 34.51 6.88 0.45
CA LEU A 74 34.75 8.18 -0.19
C LEU A 74 34.60 9.35 0.79
N THR A 75 33.68 9.23 1.75
CA THR A 75 33.49 10.25 2.79
C THR A 75 34.69 10.41 3.74
N ASP A 76 35.47 9.36 3.95
CA ASP A 76 36.68 9.43 4.80
C ASP A 76 37.80 10.21 4.10
N GLU A 77 37.76 10.28 2.77
CA GLU A 77 38.70 10.98 1.91
C GLU A 77 38.21 12.36 1.45
N GLY A 78 37.15 12.87 2.09
CA GLY A 78 36.59 14.20 1.77
C GLY A 78 35.59 14.21 0.61
N GLY A 79 35.11 13.05 0.20
CA GLY A 79 34.03 12.90 -0.77
C GLY A 79 32.65 13.08 -0.16
N ALA A 80 31.61 12.97 -0.96
CA ALA A 80 30.22 13.18 -0.57
C ALA A 80 29.27 12.11 -1.11
N LEU A 81 28.19 11.86 -0.37
CA LEU A 81 27.08 11.02 -0.80
C LEU A 81 25.95 11.90 -1.35
N HIS A 82 25.35 11.49 -2.47
CA HIS A 82 24.28 12.20 -3.13
C HIS A 82 23.02 11.36 -3.14
N PHE A 83 21.91 11.97 -2.71
CA PHE A 83 20.61 11.32 -2.57
C PHE A 83 19.55 12.03 -3.38
N TYR A 84 18.54 11.27 -3.79
CA TYR A 84 17.36 11.79 -4.46
C TYR A 84 16.40 12.39 -3.41
N ASP A 85 16.16 13.69 -3.49
CA ASP A 85 15.37 14.42 -2.49
C ASP A 85 13.90 14.02 -2.47
N ASP A 86 13.37 13.58 -3.61
CA ASP A 86 11.97 13.15 -3.76
C ASP A 86 11.77 11.64 -3.64
N GLN A 87 12.65 10.93 -2.96
CA GLN A 87 12.47 9.53 -2.58
C GLN A 87 11.33 9.40 -1.56
N THR A 88 10.10 9.66 -1.98
CA THR A 88 8.98 9.89 -1.07
C THR A 88 7.77 9.02 -1.38
N ASP A 89 7.04 8.70 -0.31
CA ASP A 89 5.68 8.19 -0.29
C ASP A 89 4.69 9.33 -0.14
N ASN A 90 3.68 9.37 -0.99
CA ASN A 90 2.65 10.39 -0.99
C ASN A 90 1.30 9.69 -1.02
N TYR A 91 0.46 9.94 -0.02
CA TYR A 91 -0.84 9.32 0.05
C TYR A 91 -1.90 10.30 0.53
N THR A 92 -3.05 10.27 -0.15
CA THR A 92 -4.23 11.04 0.22
C THR A 92 -5.37 10.08 0.51
N GLN A 93 -6.04 10.26 1.64
CA GLN A 93 -7.19 9.43 2.02
C GLN A 93 -8.36 10.30 2.45
N LYS A 94 -9.56 9.94 1.98
CA LYS A 94 -10.84 10.56 2.35
C LYS A 94 -11.77 9.47 2.86
N ASN A 95 -12.34 9.70 4.04
CA ASN A 95 -13.20 8.74 4.72
C ASN A 95 -14.57 9.35 4.99
N TYR A 96 -15.62 8.55 4.76
CA TYR A 96 -17.01 8.88 4.99
C TYR A 96 -17.67 7.73 5.74
N GLN A 97 -18.36 8.03 6.83
CA GLN A 97 -19.04 7.04 7.65
C GLN A 97 -20.43 7.54 8.02
N LEU A 98 -21.42 6.68 7.88
CA LEU A 98 -22.77 6.91 8.38
C LEU A 98 -23.09 5.80 9.38
N LEU A 99 -23.34 6.18 10.63
CA LEU A 99 -23.65 5.27 11.71
C LEU A 99 -25.10 5.50 12.14
N PHE A 100 -25.87 4.44 12.20
CA PHE A 100 -27.24 4.42 12.65
C PHE A 100 -27.39 3.42 13.78
N ASN A 101 -28.03 3.85 14.87
CA ASN A 101 -28.42 2.99 15.96
C ASN A 101 -29.88 3.27 16.32
N HIS A 102 -30.65 2.22 16.58
CA HIS A 102 -32.05 2.34 17.00
C HIS A 102 -32.43 1.27 18.00
N ASN A 103 -33.02 1.69 19.12
CA ASN A 103 -33.62 0.82 20.10
C ASN A 103 -35.13 0.73 19.82
N PHE A 104 -35.60 -0.40 19.29
CA PHE A 104 -37.03 -0.63 19.05
C PHE A 104 -37.79 -0.78 20.38
N THR A 105 -37.14 -1.45 21.34
CA THR A 105 -37.59 -1.66 22.69
C THR A 105 -36.40 -1.67 23.64
N SER A 106 -36.64 -1.85 24.95
CA SER A 106 -35.53 -2.09 25.90
C SER A 106 -34.74 -3.38 25.63
N GLN A 107 -35.28 -4.27 24.80
CA GLN A 107 -34.68 -5.57 24.48
C GLN A 107 -34.04 -5.62 23.10
N TRP A 108 -34.58 -4.92 22.12
CA TRP A 108 -34.17 -4.97 20.73
C TRP A 108 -33.39 -3.73 20.28
N ASN A 109 -32.20 -3.93 19.79
CA ASN A 109 -31.35 -2.89 19.25
C ASN A 109 -30.88 -3.25 17.81
N LEU A 110 -30.85 -2.25 16.94
CA LEU A 110 -30.31 -2.34 15.60
C LEU A 110 -29.14 -1.35 15.44
N ASN A 111 -28.02 -1.84 14.94
CA ASN A 111 -26.90 -1.01 14.48
C ASN A 111 -26.65 -1.21 13.00
N ILE A 112 -26.45 -0.12 12.27
CA ILE A 112 -26.02 -0.12 10.88
C ILE A 112 -24.86 0.87 10.75
N GLY A 113 -23.79 0.44 10.09
CA GLY A 113 -22.69 1.31 9.71
C GLY A 113 -22.45 1.21 8.22
N LEU A 114 -22.44 2.35 7.54
CA LEU A 114 -21.97 2.44 6.16
C LEU A 114 -20.64 3.18 6.14
N HIS A 115 -19.72 2.73 5.33
CA HIS A 115 -18.43 3.39 5.17
C HIS A 115 -18.01 3.44 3.71
N TYR A 116 -17.27 4.49 3.37
CA TYR A 116 -16.60 4.66 2.09
C TYR A 116 -15.28 5.37 2.30
N THR A 117 -14.22 4.79 1.77
CA THR A 117 -12.87 5.35 1.79
C THR A 117 -12.36 5.45 0.36
N LYS A 118 -11.93 6.64 -0.04
CA LYS A 118 -11.20 6.87 -1.28
C LYS A 118 -9.74 7.12 -0.95
N GLY A 119 -8.85 6.38 -1.57
CA GLY A 119 -7.41 6.53 -1.44
C GLY A 119 -6.77 6.73 -2.79
N ASP A 120 -5.86 7.68 -2.90
CA ASP A 120 -4.96 7.84 -4.03
C ASP A 120 -3.57 8.19 -3.53
N GLY A 121 -2.57 7.61 -4.16
CA GLY A 121 -1.21 7.86 -3.75
C GLY A 121 -0.19 7.25 -4.67
N TYR A 122 1.06 7.61 -4.40
CA TYR A 122 2.20 7.08 -5.12
C TYR A 122 3.45 7.17 -4.27
N TYR A 123 4.39 6.32 -4.55
CA TYR A 123 5.77 6.57 -4.20
C TYR A 123 6.63 6.73 -5.44
N GLN A 124 7.67 7.52 -5.31
CA GLN A 124 8.67 7.67 -6.35
C GLN A 124 10.06 7.40 -5.79
N GLU A 125 10.91 6.84 -6.63
CA GLU A 125 12.24 6.39 -6.24
C GLU A 125 13.22 6.49 -7.40
N TYR A 126 14.46 6.82 -7.06
CA TYR A 126 15.61 6.65 -7.96
C TYR A 126 16.00 5.18 -8.02
N LYS A 127 16.33 4.71 -9.22
CA LYS A 127 16.83 3.37 -9.50
C LYS A 127 18.07 3.47 -10.40
N GLY A 128 19.22 3.10 -9.85
CA GLY A 128 20.46 3.03 -10.62
C GLY A 128 20.54 1.76 -11.45
N GLU A 129 21.16 1.87 -12.62
CA GLU A 129 21.57 0.77 -13.51
C GLU A 129 20.43 -0.22 -13.83
N ARG A 130 19.27 0.31 -14.29
CA ARG A 130 18.11 -0.52 -14.65
C ARG A 130 18.03 -0.77 -16.14
N SER A 131 17.67 -2.00 -16.52
CA SER A 131 17.35 -2.32 -17.90
C SER A 131 16.09 -1.55 -18.35
N LEU A 132 16.20 -0.81 -19.44
CA LEU A 132 15.08 -0.04 -20.01
C LEU A 132 13.92 -0.94 -20.43
N THR A 133 14.21 -2.18 -20.83
CA THR A 133 13.21 -3.18 -21.23
C THR A 133 12.25 -3.52 -20.10
N GLU A 134 12.69 -3.51 -18.84
CA GLU A 134 11.80 -3.72 -17.67
C GLU A 134 10.70 -2.66 -17.55
N TYR A 135 10.89 -1.52 -18.20
CA TYR A 135 9.98 -0.38 -18.18
C TYR A 135 9.26 -0.17 -19.52
N GLY A 136 9.33 -1.15 -20.42
CA GLY A 136 8.72 -1.05 -21.74
C GLY A 136 9.38 -0.01 -22.65
N MET A 137 10.61 0.40 -22.33
CA MET A 137 11.35 1.38 -23.09
C MET A 137 12.33 0.69 -24.05
N SER A 138 12.44 1.22 -25.26
CA SER A 138 13.46 0.80 -26.21
C SER A 138 14.82 1.39 -25.84
N PRO A 139 15.92 0.68 -26.13
CA PRO A 139 17.25 1.26 -26.09
C PRO A 139 17.34 2.53 -26.95
N PHE A 140 18.19 3.48 -26.55
CA PHE A 140 18.41 4.73 -27.26
C PHE A 140 19.91 4.99 -27.50
N GLU A 141 20.20 5.88 -28.44
CA GLU A 141 21.58 6.28 -28.75
C GLU A 141 22.01 7.49 -27.92
N TYR A 142 23.19 7.42 -27.33
CA TYR A 142 23.81 8.52 -26.61
C TYR A 142 25.33 8.51 -26.81
N ASN A 143 25.91 9.64 -27.22
CA ASN A 143 27.35 9.78 -27.51
C ASN A 143 27.94 8.68 -28.45
N GLY A 144 27.16 8.24 -29.44
CA GLY A 144 27.59 7.22 -30.42
C GLY A 144 27.52 5.79 -29.86
N GLY A 145 26.94 5.56 -28.70
CA GLY A 145 26.74 4.25 -28.11
C GLY A 145 25.26 3.94 -27.82
N LYS A 146 24.91 2.66 -27.90
CA LYS A 146 23.58 2.16 -27.54
C LYS A 146 23.44 2.02 -26.04
N VAL A 147 22.44 2.66 -25.46
CA VAL A 147 22.10 2.61 -24.03
C VAL A 147 20.93 1.64 -23.83
N GLU A 148 21.16 0.53 -23.15
CA GLU A 148 20.16 -0.50 -22.79
C GLU A 148 19.88 -0.50 -21.28
N VAL A 149 20.82 0.03 -20.50
CA VAL A 149 20.75 0.14 -19.03
C VAL A 149 21.01 1.58 -18.66
N SER A 150 20.19 2.14 -17.79
CA SER A 150 20.34 3.53 -17.34
C SER A 150 19.80 3.73 -15.93
N ASP A 151 20.21 4.83 -15.32
CA ASP A 151 19.58 5.33 -14.11
C ASP A 151 18.23 5.96 -14.48
N LEU A 152 17.25 5.77 -13.63
CA LEU A 152 15.91 6.33 -13.84
C LEU A 152 15.22 6.69 -12.53
N ILE A 153 14.21 7.54 -12.65
CA ILE A 153 13.24 7.80 -11.58
C ILE A 153 11.92 7.18 -12.01
N ARG A 154 11.38 6.32 -11.16
CA ARG A 154 10.06 5.72 -11.37
C ARG A 154 9.07 6.14 -10.30
N LYS A 155 7.83 6.14 -10.68
CA LYS A 155 6.67 6.34 -9.81
C LYS A 155 5.83 5.08 -9.85
N LYS A 156 5.44 4.56 -8.67
CA LYS A 156 4.42 3.53 -8.55
C LYS A 156 3.24 4.11 -7.82
N ALA A 157 2.07 4.00 -8.42
CA ALA A 157 0.86 4.65 -7.97
C ALA A 157 -0.27 3.67 -7.74
N MET A 158 -1.19 4.07 -6.88
CA MET A 158 -2.45 3.39 -6.65
C MET A 158 -3.59 4.42 -6.62
N ASP A 159 -4.73 4.00 -7.15
CA ASP A 159 -6.01 4.70 -7.04
C ASP A 159 -7.06 3.67 -6.63
N ASN A 160 -7.60 3.80 -5.42
CA ASN A 160 -8.47 2.78 -4.87
C ASN A 160 -9.65 3.35 -4.09
N TRP A 161 -10.65 2.52 -3.90
CA TRP A 161 -11.71 2.76 -2.93
C TRP A 161 -12.04 1.48 -2.16
N PHE A 162 -12.52 1.67 -0.95
CA PHE A 162 -13.03 0.63 -0.08
C PHE A 162 -14.33 1.10 0.52
N GLY A 163 -15.39 0.33 0.36
CA GLY A 163 -16.69 0.71 0.88
C GLY A 163 -17.53 -0.50 1.23
N GLY A 164 -18.53 -0.27 2.07
CA GLY A 164 -19.40 -1.33 2.48
C GLY A 164 -20.37 -0.94 3.60
N GLY A 165 -21.00 -1.97 4.12
CA GLY A 165 -21.94 -1.85 5.21
C GLY A 165 -21.78 -2.98 6.22
N ILE A 166 -21.99 -2.64 7.46
CA ILE A 166 -22.07 -3.58 8.58
C ILE A 166 -23.43 -3.42 9.25
N PHE A 167 -23.96 -4.49 9.80
CA PHE A 167 -25.18 -4.43 10.60
C PHE A 167 -25.11 -5.39 11.78
N SER A 168 -25.85 -5.09 12.82
CA SER A 168 -26.16 -6.04 13.87
C SER A 168 -27.54 -5.78 14.49
N VAL A 169 -28.26 -6.84 14.70
CA VAL A 169 -29.49 -6.86 15.49
C VAL A 169 -29.22 -7.61 16.79
N SER A 170 -29.42 -6.97 17.90
CA SER A 170 -29.21 -7.57 19.23
C SER A 170 -30.50 -7.68 19.99
N TYR A 171 -30.71 -8.81 20.68
CA TYR A 171 -31.77 -9.07 21.60
C TYR A 171 -31.20 -9.36 22.98
N LYS A 172 -31.75 -8.67 24.00
CA LYS A 172 -31.35 -8.82 25.40
C LYS A 172 -32.54 -8.99 26.26
N ALA A 173 -32.65 -10.15 26.92
CA ALA A 173 -33.61 -10.47 27.98
C ALA A 173 -32.87 -10.94 29.24
N ASP A 174 -33.60 -11.22 30.33
CA ASP A 174 -32.96 -11.55 31.60
C ASP A 174 -31.85 -12.62 31.54
N ARG A 175 -32.11 -13.70 30.80
CA ARG A 175 -31.19 -14.83 30.67
C ARG A 175 -30.61 -15.04 29.26
N LEU A 176 -31.09 -14.30 28.26
CA LEU A 176 -30.73 -14.48 26.85
C LEU A 176 -30.15 -13.21 26.26
N HIS A 177 -28.93 -13.29 25.78
CA HIS A 177 -28.34 -12.28 24.92
C HIS A 177 -28.04 -12.93 23.57
N ALA A 178 -28.69 -12.47 22.51
CA ALA A 178 -28.43 -12.92 21.14
C ALA A 178 -28.08 -11.75 20.25
N SER A 179 -27.17 -11.97 19.29
CA SER A 179 -26.79 -10.99 18.29
C SER A 179 -26.61 -11.66 16.96
N LEU A 180 -27.35 -11.20 15.94
CA LEU A 180 -27.19 -11.54 14.55
C LEU A 180 -26.59 -10.33 13.84
N GLY A 181 -25.51 -10.52 13.11
CA GLY A 181 -24.90 -9.43 12.37
C GLY A 181 -24.11 -9.91 11.17
N GLY A 182 -23.59 -8.96 10.43
CA GLY A 182 -22.81 -9.24 9.25
C GLY A 182 -22.21 -8.00 8.62
N ALA A 183 -21.45 -8.21 7.56
CA ALA A 183 -20.83 -7.17 6.77
C ALA A 183 -20.80 -7.56 5.29
N LEU A 184 -20.89 -6.56 4.42
CA LEU A 184 -20.61 -6.66 3.01
C LEU A 184 -19.67 -5.52 2.63
N ASN A 185 -18.48 -5.85 2.13
CA ASN A 185 -17.44 -4.89 1.80
C ASN A 185 -16.90 -5.16 0.41
N ARG A 186 -16.52 -4.11 -0.29
CA ARG A 186 -15.80 -4.18 -1.55
C ARG A 186 -14.60 -3.24 -1.56
N TYR A 187 -13.48 -3.77 -1.97
CA TYR A 187 -12.29 -3.03 -2.39
C TYR A 187 -12.20 -3.07 -3.90
N ASP A 188 -11.76 -1.98 -4.52
CA ASP A 188 -11.44 -1.89 -5.94
C ASP A 188 -10.29 -0.90 -6.11
N GLY A 189 -9.20 -1.31 -6.77
CA GLY A 189 -8.02 -0.48 -6.87
C GLY A 189 -7.15 -0.78 -8.08
N ASP A 190 -6.76 0.29 -8.76
CA ASP A 190 -5.74 0.29 -9.80
C ASP A 190 -4.36 0.49 -9.20
N HIS A 191 -3.40 -0.32 -9.69
CA HIS A 191 -1.97 -0.18 -9.38
C HIS A 191 -1.21 -0.04 -10.69
N PHE A 192 -0.36 0.97 -10.80
CA PHE A 192 0.36 1.24 -12.03
C PHE A 192 1.71 1.92 -11.79
N GLY A 193 2.61 1.78 -12.76
CA GLY A 193 3.95 2.35 -12.69
C GLY A 193 4.31 3.18 -13.90
N LYS A 194 4.99 4.30 -13.67
CA LYS A 194 5.46 5.24 -14.69
C LYS A 194 6.94 5.53 -14.52
N VAL A 195 7.62 5.79 -15.62
CA VAL A 195 8.97 6.34 -15.63
C VAL A 195 8.86 7.86 -15.73
N LEU A 196 9.51 8.57 -14.80
CA LEU A 196 9.46 10.03 -14.73
C LEU A 196 10.70 10.68 -15.37
N TRP A 197 11.82 9.99 -15.32
CA TRP A 197 13.09 10.47 -15.83
C TRP A 197 14.02 9.31 -16.14
N VAL A 198 14.86 9.46 -17.16
CA VAL A 198 15.93 8.52 -17.51
C VAL A 198 17.17 9.34 -17.83
N LYS A 199 18.31 8.95 -17.25
CA LYS A 199 19.58 9.60 -17.44
C LYS A 199 20.01 9.54 -18.91
N ASN A 200 20.46 10.67 -19.45
CA ASN A 200 20.92 10.84 -20.82
C ASN A 200 19.87 10.57 -21.92
N TYR A 201 18.62 10.38 -21.56
CA TYR A 201 17.54 10.21 -22.54
C TYR A 201 17.22 11.55 -23.20
N ILE A 202 17.35 11.60 -24.52
CA ILE A 202 17.04 12.77 -25.33
C ILE A 202 15.69 12.53 -26.01
N GLY A 203 14.62 12.95 -25.39
CA GLY A 203 13.25 12.77 -25.87
C GLY A 203 12.24 13.06 -24.78
N GLU A 204 10.97 13.08 -25.17
CA GLU A 204 9.87 13.20 -24.22
C GLU A 204 9.42 11.81 -23.79
N LEU A 205 9.31 11.60 -22.48
CA LEU A 205 8.68 10.42 -21.94
C LEU A 205 7.17 10.56 -22.11
N ASN A 206 6.53 9.51 -22.61
CA ASN A 206 5.06 9.50 -22.72
C ASN A 206 4.43 9.46 -21.31
N PRO A 207 3.73 10.53 -20.87
CA PRO A 207 3.14 10.60 -19.55
C PRO A 207 2.00 9.58 -19.34
N ASP A 208 1.43 9.08 -20.43
CA ASP A 208 0.34 8.09 -20.41
C ASP A 208 0.86 6.65 -20.45
N HIS A 209 2.16 6.44 -20.62
CA HIS A 209 2.74 5.11 -20.62
C HIS A 209 2.87 4.56 -19.20
N ASP A 210 2.11 3.50 -18.93
CA ASP A 210 2.28 2.68 -17.73
C ASP A 210 3.10 1.44 -18.07
N TYR A 211 4.27 1.27 -17.46
CA TYR A 211 5.10 0.08 -17.72
C TYR A 211 4.51 -1.18 -17.08
N TYR A 212 3.64 -1.04 -16.08
CA TYR A 212 2.70 -2.05 -15.62
C TYR A 212 1.41 -1.39 -15.16
N ARG A 213 0.30 -2.11 -15.27
CA ARG A 213 -1.00 -1.76 -14.69
C ARG A 213 -1.78 -3.03 -14.38
N ASN A 214 -2.37 -3.05 -13.20
CA ASN A 214 -3.35 -4.05 -12.83
C ASN A 214 -4.48 -3.42 -12.03
N ASN A 215 -5.62 -4.11 -12.03
CA ASN A 215 -6.74 -3.81 -11.16
C ASN A 215 -6.95 -5.00 -10.22
N ALA A 216 -7.15 -4.71 -8.94
CA ALA A 216 -7.49 -5.68 -7.92
C ALA A 216 -8.87 -5.35 -7.33
N THR A 217 -9.74 -6.37 -7.26
CA THR A 217 -11.02 -6.28 -6.56
C THR A 217 -11.11 -7.34 -5.48
N LYS A 218 -11.71 -6.99 -4.35
CA LYS A 218 -12.03 -7.94 -3.28
C LYS A 218 -13.45 -7.68 -2.79
N ASN A 219 -14.30 -8.69 -2.88
CA ASN A 219 -15.60 -8.71 -2.24
C ASN A 219 -15.51 -9.59 -1.00
N ASP A 220 -16.01 -9.10 0.14
CA ASP A 220 -15.90 -9.75 1.43
C ASP A 220 -17.25 -9.67 2.15
N GLY A 221 -17.91 -10.79 2.28
CA GLY A 221 -19.21 -10.90 2.95
C GLY A 221 -19.15 -11.85 4.14
N ASN A 222 -19.76 -11.47 5.25
CA ASN A 222 -19.90 -12.37 6.38
C ASN A 222 -21.24 -12.19 7.08
N ILE A 223 -21.66 -13.25 7.75
CA ILE A 223 -22.81 -13.27 8.68
C ILE A 223 -22.40 -14.07 9.91
N TYR A 224 -22.86 -13.62 11.08
CA TYR A 224 -22.60 -14.30 12.34
C TYR A 224 -23.81 -14.31 13.25
N LEU A 225 -23.89 -15.34 14.09
CA LEU A 225 -24.86 -15.46 15.19
C LEU A 225 -24.09 -15.73 16.48
N LYS A 226 -24.30 -14.89 17.48
CA LYS A 226 -23.79 -15.07 18.85
C LYS A 226 -24.94 -15.21 19.81
N VAL A 227 -24.89 -16.20 20.67
CA VAL A 227 -25.90 -16.46 21.70
C VAL A 227 -25.21 -16.74 23.02
N ASN A 228 -25.60 -16.02 24.04
CA ASN A 228 -25.24 -16.31 25.43
C ASN A 228 -26.54 -16.54 26.23
N TYR A 229 -26.63 -17.70 26.85
CA TYR A 229 -27.79 -18.09 27.63
C TYR A 229 -27.39 -18.54 29.04
N GLU A 230 -27.92 -17.88 30.05
CA GLU A 230 -27.76 -18.28 31.46
C GLU A 230 -28.68 -19.46 31.79
N LEU A 231 -28.05 -20.65 31.89
CA LEU A 231 -28.74 -21.90 32.19
C LEU A 231 -29.32 -21.89 33.63
N VAL A 232 -28.45 -21.57 34.57
CA VAL A 232 -28.76 -21.33 35.98
C VAL A 232 -27.84 -20.25 36.52
N SER A 233 -28.13 -19.69 37.68
CA SER A 233 -27.28 -18.67 38.30
C SER A 233 -25.82 -19.12 38.39
N GLY A 234 -24.94 -18.37 37.79
CA GLY A 234 -23.50 -18.65 37.73
C GLY A 234 -23.02 -19.65 36.66
N LEU A 235 -23.94 -20.18 35.81
CA LEU A 235 -23.61 -21.05 34.69
C LEU A 235 -24.24 -20.57 33.37
N SER A 236 -23.45 -20.22 32.40
CA SER A 236 -23.89 -19.78 31.06
C SER A 236 -23.36 -20.66 29.95
N ALA A 237 -24.17 -20.86 28.91
CA ALA A 237 -23.76 -21.45 27.64
C ALA A 237 -23.54 -20.34 26.61
N TYR A 238 -22.48 -20.45 25.82
CA TYR A 238 -22.13 -19.53 24.74
C TYR A 238 -22.03 -20.28 23.41
N LEU A 239 -22.63 -19.70 22.36
CA LEU A 239 -22.54 -20.16 20.98
C LEU A 239 -22.10 -18.99 20.11
N ASP A 240 -21.11 -19.22 19.23
CA ASP A 240 -20.67 -18.28 18.19
C ASP A 240 -20.54 -19.05 16.87
N LEU A 241 -21.32 -18.65 15.90
CA LEU A 241 -21.32 -19.20 14.55
C LEU A 241 -21.02 -18.09 13.56
N GLN A 242 -20.12 -18.31 12.63
CA GLN A 242 -19.80 -17.37 11.56
C GLN A 242 -19.62 -18.09 10.24
N TYR A 243 -20.16 -17.49 9.18
CA TYR A 243 -19.78 -17.78 7.79
C TYR A 243 -19.21 -16.54 7.15
N ARG A 244 -18.11 -16.70 6.38
CA ARG A 244 -17.50 -15.63 5.62
C ARG A 244 -17.12 -16.12 4.23
N HIS A 245 -17.48 -15.35 3.21
CA HIS A 245 -17.10 -15.58 1.82
C HIS A 245 -16.28 -14.41 1.31
N ILE A 246 -15.16 -14.73 0.63
CA ILE A 246 -14.28 -13.75 0.01
C ILE A 246 -14.09 -14.14 -1.45
N ASN A 247 -14.37 -13.23 -2.38
CA ASN A 247 -13.95 -13.33 -3.77
C ASN A 247 -12.84 -12.30 -4.02
N TYR A 248 -11.74 -12.75 -4.62
CA TYR A 248 -10.57 -11.93 -4.89
C TYR A 248 -10.13 -12.07 -6.33
N LYS A 249 -10.04 -10.94 -7.06
CA LYS A 249 -9.65 -10.90 -8.47
C LYS A 249 -8.53 -9.91 -8.68
N ILE A 250 -7.53 -10.30 -9.49
CA ILE A 250 -6.52 -9.41 -10.01
C ILE A 250 -6.35 -9.65 -11.50
N ASN A 251 -6.40 -8.61 -12.30
CA ASN A 251 -6.17 -8.66 -13.74
C ASN A 251 -5.15 -7.60 -14.16
N GLY A 252 -4.27 -7.94 -15.11
CA GLY A 252 -3.32 -7.02 -15.71
C GLY A 252 -1.87 -7.44 -15.59
N LEU A 253 -0.98 -6.48 -15.46
CA LEU A 253 0.47 -6.71 -15.37
C LEU A 253 0.99 -6.37 -13.97
N ASN A 254 1.85 -7.24 -13.44
CA ASN A 254 2.58 -7.00 -12.19
C ASN A 254 3.88 -6.25 -12.45
N ASP A 255 4.36 -5.50 -11.44
CA ASP A 255 5.70 -4.88 -11.43
C ASP A 255 6.81 -5.93 -11.23
N LYS A 256 6.83 -6.91 -12.08
CA LYS A 256 7.85 -7.96 -12.11
C LYS A 256 8.12 -8.40 -13.55
N TYR A 257 9.31 -8.11 -14.04
CA TYR A 257 9.74 -8.58 -15.35
C TYR A 257 10.26 -10.01 -15.25
N ASN A 258 9.73 -10.90 -16.05
CA ASN A 258 10.14 -12.30 -16.11
C ASN A 258 11.12 -12.53 -17.28
N TRP A 259 12.41 -12.52 -16.97
CA TRP A 259 13.49 -12.72 -17.93
C TRP A 259 13.60 -14.15 -18.43
N THR A 260 13.13 -15.12 -17.65
CA THR A 260 13.27 -16.57 -17.92
C THR A 260 12.05 -17.18 -18.59
N ALA A 261 11.00 -16.39 -18.84
CA ALA A 261 9.83 -16.87 -19.59
C ALA A 261 10.21 -17.16 -21.05
N ALA A 262 9.49 -18.09 -21.69
CA ALA A 262 9.66 -18.38 -23.13
C ALA A 262 9.52 -17.10 -24.00
N THR A 263 8.70 -16.17 -23.58
CA THR A 263 8.65 -14.80 -24.09
C THR A 263 8.86 -13.86 -22.91
N PRO A 264 10.06 -13.28 -22.76
CA PRO A 264 10.34 -12.35 -21.66
C PRO A 264 9.37 -11.17 -21.68
N GLY A 265 8.92 -10.76 -20.49
CA GLY A 265 7.94 -9.67 -20.36
C GLY A 265 7.48 -9.49 -18.92
N MET A 266 6.61 -8.49 -18.73
CA MET A 266 5.96 -8.27 -17.43
C MET A 266 5.08 -9.46 -17.07
N GLN A 267 5.11 -9.86 -15.80
CA GLN A 267 4.28 -10.95 -15.29
C GLN A 267 2.81 -10.60 -15.44
N LYS A 268 2.05 -11.42 -16.16
CA LYS A 268 0.59 -11.31 -16.23
C LYS A 268 -0.04 -11.84 -14.95
N LEU A 269 -1.04 -11.12 -14.49
CA LEU A 269 -1.93 -11.51 -13.41
C LEU A 269 -3.30 -11.80 -14.01
N ASP A 270 -3.84 -12.96 -13.66
CA ASP A 270 -5.20 -13.41 -14.01
C ASP A 270 -5.64 -14.33 -12.88
N ILE A 271 -6.04 -13.72 -11.76
CA ILE A 271 -6.40 -14.40 -10.53
C ILE A 271 -7.87 -14.15 -10.28
N ASP A 272 -8.63 -15.21 -10.03
CA ASP A 272 -10.04 -15.20 -9.62
C ASP A 272 -10.23 -16.32 -8.63
N GLU A 273 -10.24 -16.00 -7.33
CA GLU A 273 -10.23 -16.98 -6.24
C GLU A 273 -11.36 -16.69 -5.25
N ASP A 274 -12.01 -17.76 -4.83
CA ASP A 274 -13.05 -17.76 -3.81
C ASP A 274 -12.59 -18.50 -2.55
N PHE A 275 -12.91 -17.93 -1.40
CA PHE A 275 -12.57 -18.51 -0.10
C PHE A 275 -13.80 -18.52 0.81
N ASP A 276 -14.08 -19.68 1.40
CA ASP A 276 -15.17 -19.88 2.36
C ASP A 276 -14.61 -20.26 3.73
N PHE A 277 -15.13 -19.63 4.78
CA PHE A 277 -14.73 -19.88 6.15
C PHE A 277 -15.96 -20.10 7.02
N PHE A 278 -15.92 -21.14 7.82
CA PHE A 278 -16.90 -21.49 8.84
C PHE A 278 -16.20 -21.53 10.19
N ASN A 279 -16.84 -20.91 11.18
CA ASN A 279 -16.32 -20.86 12.55
C ASN A 279 -17.44 -21.10 13.55
#